data_7652d402364ec2a6a8354a2967c7f430
#
_entry.id   7652d402364ec2a6a8354a2967c7f430
#
_cell.length_a   1.000
_cell.length_b   1.000
_cell.length_c   1.000
_cell.angle_alpha   90.00
_cell.angle_beta   90.00
_cell.angle_gamma   90.00
#
_symmetry.space_group_name_H-M   'P 1'
#
loop_
_entity.id
_entity.type
_entity.pdbx_description
1 polymer ?
#
loop_
_entity_poly.entity_id
_entity_poly.type
_entity_poly.pdbx_seq_one_letter_code
_entity_poly.pdbx_strand_id
1 'polypeptide(L)'
;RAYHYGITSNNPIGRAYYGLGNAISILIESHGADGALFAMPRRVYGQVVATKSIYDTTAANAKTVMDTVTTARAKIAEAGKTYDESDILVLKQSASGKVKSPTPLHQYVADIYGNINSIGANAISLQDTIVRSRPRPTAYVVPADVEWIGKLLYTLDHHGAEYYKLNAGSSAELQQYYYIEADGTKSCIADLRGSAKVTFEKGAYVIPMDQESGTIIGMLMMTIVMGGI
;
A
#
# COMPACT_ATOMS: atom_id res chain seq x y z
N ARG A 1 -5.85 22.61 -11.58
CA ARG A 1 -5.50 21.70 -10.46
C ARG A 1 -5.12 20.36 -11.06
N ALA A 2 -4.12 19.71 -10.51
CA ALA A 2 -3.74 18.35 -10.86
C ALA A 2 -4.40 17.39 -9.87
N TYR A 3 -4.90 16.27 -10.38
CA TYR A 3 -5.40 15.19 -9.54
C TYR A 3 -4.29 14.16 -9.37
N HIS A 4 -4.09 13.69 -8.15
CA HIS A 4 -3.11 12.66 -7.85
C HIS A 4 -3.79 11.29 -7.88
N TYR A 5 -3.35 10.44 -8.78
CA TYR A 5 -3.69 9.02 -8.78
C TYR A 5 -2.41 8.23 -8.53
N GLY A 6 -2.44 7.35 -7.57
CA GLY A 6 -1.32 6.46 -7.32
C GLY A 6 -1.33 5.88 -5.92
N ILE A 7 -0.87 4.65 -5.82
CA ILE A 7 -0.52 4.04 -4.55
C ILE A 7 0.80 4.66 -4.13
N THR A 8 0.81 5.43 -3.06
CA THR A 8 2.07 5.91 -2.48
C THR A 8 2.45 4.99 -1.35
N SER A 9 3.53 4.24 -1.52
CA SER A 9 4.11 3.41 -0.48
C SER A 9 4.49 4.19 0.79
N ASN A 10 4.70 5.49 0.66
CA ASN A 10 5.11 6.36 1.76
C ASN A 10 3.95 7.00 2.54
N ASN A 11 2.71 6.71 2.20
CA ASN A 11 1.59 7.37 2.83
C ASN A 11 0.67 6.33 3.49
N PRO A 12 0.69 6.18 4.83
CA PRO A 12 -0.08 5.19 5.57
C PRO A 12 -1.57 5.56 5.64
N ILE A 13 -2.14 5.98 4.52
CA ILE A 13 -3.56 6.33 4.43
C ILE A 13 -4.38 5.10 4.03
N GLY A 14 -5.61 5.02 4.55
CA GLY A 14 -6.46 3.84 4.41
C GLY A 14 -6.62 3.35 2.96
N ARG A 15 -6.84 4.25 1.99
CA ARG A 15 -6.98 3.84 0.59
C ARG A 15 -5.75 3.12 0.02
N ALA A 16 -4.56 3.57 0.38
CA ALA A 16 -3.32 2.93 -0.07
C ALA A 16 -3.14 1.56 0.61
N TYR A 17 -3.40 1.49 1.91
CA TYR A 17 -3.33 0.26 2.69
C TYR A 17 -4.25 -0.84 2.14
N TYR A 18 -5.52 -0.54 1.91
CA TYR A 18 -6.45 -1.53 1.33
C TYR A 18 -6.03 -1.95 -0.09
N GLY A 19 -5.45 -1.04 -0.87
CA GLY A 19 -4.89 -1.35 -2.18
C GLY A 19 -3.74 -2.36 -2.12
N LEU A 20 -2.89 -2.32 -1.08
CA LEU A 20 -1.82 -3.30 -0.87
C LEU A 20 -2.38 -4.72 -0.63
N GLY A 21 -3.57 -4.84 -0.06
CA GLY A 21 -4.30 -6.10 0.09
C GLY A 21 -5.10 -6.53 -1.15
N ASN A 22 -4.82 -5.93 -2.31
CA ASN A 22 -5.54 -6.15 -3.57
C ASN A 22 -7.06 -5.94 -3.44
N ALA A 23 -7.48 -5.00 -2.60
CA ALA A 23 -8.86 -4.56 -2.54
C ALA A 23 -9.08 -3.34 -3.45
N ILE A 24 -10.28 -3.20 -4.00
CA ILE A 24 -10.69 -1.99 -4.71
C ILE A 24 -10.97 -0.94 -3.64
N SER A 25 -10.05 0.02 -3.49
CA SER A 25 -10.11 1.05 -2.47
C SER A 25 -10.50 2.39 -3.07
N ILE A 26 -11.54 3.01 -2.52
CA ILE A 26 -12.06 4.29 -3.00
C ILE A 26 -12.10 5.27 -1.85
N LEU A 27 -11.49 6.44 -2.04
CA LEU A 27 -11.59 7.57 -1.12
C LEU A 27 -12.55 8.61 -1.72
N ILE A 28 -13.62 8.90 -0.99
CA ILE A 28 -14.57 9.95 -1.35
C ILE A 28 -14.29 11.16 -0.47
N GLU A 29 -13.93 12.27 -1.09
CA GLU A 29 -13.69 13.53 -0.39
C GLU A 29 -14.73 14.58 -0.79
N SER A 30 -15.36 15.23 0.19
CA SER A 30 -16.17 16.42 -0.01
C SER A 30 -15.31 17.67 0.14
N HIS A 31 -15.68 18.74 -0.53
CA HIS A 31 -15.03 20.03 -0.34
C HIS A 31 -14.96 20.42 1.15
N GLY A 32 -13.83 20.96 1.57
CA GLY A 32 -13.53 21.25 2.98
C GLY A 32 -14.49 22.20 3.68
N ALA A 33 -14.16 22.53 4.92
CA ALA A 33 -15.05 23.17 5.88
C ALA A 33 -15.22 24.70 5.70
N ASP A 34 -14.74 25.28 4.61
CA ASP A 34 -14.78 26.74 4.40
C ASP A 34 -16.21 27.31 4.42
N GLY A 35 -17.24 26.48 4.27
CA GLY A 35 -18.65 26.82 4.42
C GLY A 35 -19.27 26.43 5.75
N ALA A 36 -18.48 25.92 6.70
CA ALA A 36 -18.94 25.48 8.03
C ALA A 36 -20.25 24.67 7.98
N LEU A 37 -21.20 24.98 8.86
CA LEU A 37 -22.49 24.27 8.94
C LEU A 37 -23.37 24.43 7.70
N PHE A 38 -23.27 25.55 6.98
CA PHE A 38 -24.07 25.78 5.77
C PHE A 38 -23.77 24.78 4.63
N ALA A 39 -22.52 24.30 4.54
CA ALA A 39 -22.15 23.32 3.53
C ALA A 39 -22.46 21.87 3.95
N MET A 40 -22.80 21.63 5.22
CA MET A 40 -22.99 20.28 5.76
C MET A 40 -24.06 19.48 5.01
N PRO A 41 -25.30 19.97 4.78
CA PRO A 41 -26.31 19.19 4.08
C PRO A 41 -25.86 18.74 2.68
N ARG A 42 -25.23 19.62 1.94
CA ARG A 42 -24.70 19.33 0.59
C ARG A 42 -23.57 18.29 0.66
N ARG A 43 -22.69 18.41 1.65
CA ARG A 43 -21.57 17.49 1.83
C ARG A 43 -22.07 16.09 2.19
N VAL A 44 -23.01 16.01 3.14
CA VAL A 44 -23.65 14.74 3.52
C VAL A 44 -24.36 14.12 2.32
N TYR A 45 -25.17 14.89 1.62
CA TYR A 45 -25.88 14.42 0.41
C TYR A 45 -24.89 13.88 -0.64
N GLY A 46 -23.81 14.61 -0.93
CA GLY A 46 -22.79 14.17 -1.88
C GLY A 46 -22.13 12.85 -1.47
N GLN A 47 -21.81 12.68 -0.18
CA GLN A 47 -21.26 11.41 0.35
C GLN A 47 -22.27 10.27 0.23
N VAL A 48 -23.53 10.50 0.55
CA VAL A 48 -24.60 9.50 0.45
C VAL A 48 -24.80 9.05 -0.99
N VAL A 49 -24.88 10.01 -1.94
CA VAL A 49 -25.06 9.69 -3.36
C VAL A 49 -23.87 8.91 -3.91
N ALA A 50 -22.64 9.36 -3.61
CA ALA A 50 -21.43 8.67 -4.07
C ALA A 50 -21.33 7.26 -3.48
N THR A 51 -21.58 7.11 -2.17
CA THR A 51 -21.56 5.80 -1.51
C THR A 51 -22.63 4.87 -2.09
N LYS A 52 -23.86 5.37 -2.29
CA LYS A 52 -24.93 4.58 -2.90
C LYS A 52 -24.53 4.12 -4.32
N SER A 53 -23.99 5.01 -5.13
CA SER A 53 -23.52 4.67 -6.48
C SER A 53 -22.46 3.59 -6.49
N ILE A 54 -21.51 3.64 -5.53
CA ILE A 54 -20.48 2.60 -5.37
C ILE A 54 -21.13 1.26 -5.00
N TYR A 55 -22.05 1.24 -4.05
CA TYR A 55 -22.73 0.01 -3.65
C TYR A 55 -23.56 -0.58 -4.80
N ASP A 56 -24.35 0.23 -5.48
CA ASP A 56 -25.19 -0.22 -6.59
C ASP A 56 -24.33 -0.79 -7.73
N THR A 57 -23.24 -0.10 -8.09
CA THR A 57 -22.32 -0.53 -9.13
C THR A 57 -21.59 -1.82 -8.73
N THR A 58 -21.14 -1.91 -7.48
CA THR A 58 -20.46 -3.10 -6.96
C THR A 58 -21.40 -4.29 -6.93
N ALA A 59 -22.64 -4.09 -6.47
CA ALA A 59 -23.65 -5.15 -6.45
C ALA A 59 -23.98 -5.64 -7.86
N ALA A 60 -24.18 -4.72 -8.82
CA ALA A 60 -24.46 -5.07 -10.21
C ALA A 60 -23.29 -5.82 -10.89
N ASN A 61 -22.06 -5.63 -10.41
CA ASN A 61 -20.86 -6.25 -10.96
C ASN A 61 -20.16 -7.18 -9.96
N ALA A 62 -20.89 -7.71 -8.97
CA ALA A 62 -20.32 -8.45 -7.84
C ALA A 62 -19.41 -9.60 -8.27
N LYS A 63 -19.83 -10.40 -9.26
CA LYS A 63 -19.00 -11.49 -9.78
C LYS A 63 -17.66 -11.00 -10.34
N THR A 64 -17.69 -9.97 -11.18
CA THR A 64 -16.49 -9.40 -11.79
C THR A 64 -15.53 -8.84 -10.71
N VAL A 65 -16.08 -8.15 -9.71
CA VAL A 65 -15.31 -7.62 -8.59
C VAL A 65 -14.64 -8.75 -7.81
N MET A 66 -15.41 -9.77 -7.43
CA MET A 66 -14.91 -10.92 -6.68
C MET A 66 -13.85 -11.69 -7.46
N ASP A 67 -14.10 -12.01 -8.72
CA ASP A 67 -13.14 -12.72 -9.56
C ASP A 67 -11.85 -11.93 -9.74
N THR A 68 -11.94 -10.62 -9.94
CA THR A 68 -10.78 -9.74 -10.09
C THR A 68 -9.92 -9.72 -8.83
N VAL A 69 -10.54 -9.52 -7.66
CA VAL A 69 -9.83 -9.48 -6.37
C VAL A 69 -9.19 -10.83 -6.06
N THR A 70 -9.95 -11.93 -6.20
CA THR A 70 -9.45 -13.29 -5.97
C THR A 70 -8.29 -13.62 -6.89
N THR A 71 -8.40 -13.29 -8.19
CA THR A 71 -7.32 -13.50 -9.16
C THR A 71 -6.08 -12.69 -8.82
N ALA A 72 -6.25 -11.44 -8.39
CA ALA A 72 -5.12 -10.59 -8.01
C ALA A 72 -4.38 -11.15 -6.78
N ARG A 73 -5.11 -11.59 -5.77
CA ARG A 73 -4.54 -12.21 -4.56
C ARG A 73 -3.82 -13.52 -4.87
N ALA A 74 -4.44 -14.39 -5.66
CA ALA A 74 -3.81 -15.64 -6.10
C ALA A 74 -2.50 -15.38 -6.87
N LYS A 75 -2.43 -14.34 -7.71
CA LYS A 75 -1.21 -13.96 -8.41
C LYS A 75 -0.10 -13.52 -7.45
N ILE A 76 -0.43 -12.80 -6.37
CA ILE A 76 0.56 -12.41 -5.35
C ILE A 76 1.11 -13.65 -4.64
N ALA A 77 0.24 -14.57 -4.23
CA ALA A 77 0.68 -15.82 -3.61
C ALA A 77 1.54 -16.66 -4.56
N GLU A 78 1.15 -16.80 -5.81
CA GLU A 78 1.93 -17.56 -6.79
C GLU A 78 3.31 -16.93 -7.03
N ALA A 79 3.37 -15.61 -7.17
CA ALA A 79 4.63 -14.89 -7.37
C ALA A 79 5.59 -15.00 -6.16
N GLY A 80 5.07 -15.22 -4.96
CA GLY A 80 5.88 -15.42 -3.76
C GLY A 80 6.58 -16.78 -3.66
N LYS A 81 6.21 -17.77 -4.48
CA LYS A 81 6.78 -19.12 -4.45
C LYS A 81 8.21 -19.19 -5.01
N THR A 82 8.54 -18.32 -5.95
CA THR A 82 9.83 -18.33 -6.64
C THR A 82 10.44 -16.95 -6.64
N TYR A 83 11.77 -16.88 -6.49
CA TYR A 83 12.48 -15.64 -6.60
C TYR A 83 12.57 -15.19 -8.06
N ASP A 84 12.13 -13.97 -8.33
CA ASP A 84 12.28 -13.29 -9.61
C ASP A 84 12.78 -11.87 -9.35
N GLU A 85 13.95 -11.53 -9.87
CA GLU A 85 14.57 -10.22 -9.69
C GLU A 85 13.71 -9.08 -10.30
N SER A 86 12.90 -9.39 -11.29
CA SER A 86 11.98 -8.45 -11.92
C SER A 86 10.69 -8.21 -11.14
N ASP A 87 10.33 -9.10 -10.21
CA ASP A 87 9.18 -8.94 -9.32
C ASP A 87 9.57 -8.07 -8.12
N ILE A 88 9.26 -6.78 -8.19
CA ILE A 88 9.73 -5.78 -7.24
C ILE A 88 8.64 -5.31 -6.27
N LEU A 89 9.04 -5.14 -5.03
CA LEU A 89 8.30 -4.38 -4.02
C LEU A 89 8.69 -2.89 -4.15
N VAL A 90 7.72 -2.05 -4.47
CA VAL A 90 7.95 -0.61 -4.62
C VAL A 90 7.85 0.06 -3.26
N LEU A 91 8.98 0.53 -2.74
CA LEU A 91 9.11 1.11 -1.40
C LEU A 91 8.91 2.62 -1.38
N LYS A 92 9.26 3.29 -2.47
CA LYS A 92 9.10 4.74 -2.62
C LYS A 92 8.78 5.11 -4.06
N GLN A 93 7.80 5.98 -4.21
CA GLN A 93 7.45 6.59 -5.50
C GLN A 93 7.49 8.11 -5.39
N SER A 94 7.67 8.77 -6.52
CA SER A 94 7.52 10.21 -6.67
C SER A 94 6.56 10.53 -7.82
N ALA A 95 6.09 11.76 -7.87
CA ALA A 95 5.31 12.23 -9.00
C ALA A 95 6.21 12.34 -10.25
N SER A 96 5.79 11.75 -11.36
CA SER A 96 6.45 11.87 -12.67
C SER A 96 6.26 13.26 -13.30
N GLY A 97 5.49 14.11 -12.67
CA GLY A 97 5.05 15.36 -13.20
C GLY A 97 3.63 15.33 -13.77
N LYS A 98 3.30 16.31 -14.59
CA LYS A 98 1.99 16.40 -15.21
C LYS A 98 1.97 15.60 -16.51
N VAL A 99 1.09 14.60 -16.59
CA VAL A 99 0.81 13.88 -17.83
C VAL A 99 -0.54 14.33 -18.41
N LYS A 100 -0.67 14.29 -19.72
CA LYS A 100 -1.93 14.61 -20.37
C LYS A 100 -2.99 13.61 -19.96
N SER A 101 -4.13 14.09 -19.50
CA SER A 101 -5.25 13.21 -19.18
C SER A 101 -5.76 12.53 -20.46
N PRO A 102 -5.96 11.21 -20.48
CA PRO A 102 -6.55 10.50 -21.63
C PRO A 102 -8.01 10.91 -21.86
N THR A 103 -8.67 11.39 -20.80
CA THR A 103 -10.06 11.87 -20.84
C THR A 103 -10.09 13.27 -20.25
N PRO A 104 -10.76 14.23 -20.91
CA PRO A 104 -10.95 15.56 -20.34
C PRO A 104 -11.65 15.45 -18.97
N LEU A 105 -11.02 16.02 -17.95
CA LEU A 105 -11.60 16.12 -16.61
C LEU A 105 -12.25 17.48 -16.49
N HIS A 106 -13.50 17.52 -16.08
CA HIS A 106 -14.23 18.77 -15.88
C HIS A 106 -14.45 19.02 -14.39
N GLN A 107 -14.05 20.17 -13.93
CA GLN A 107 -14.39 20.66 -12.61
C GLN A 107 -15.46 21.75 -12.78
N TYR A 108 -16.59 21.56 -12.12
CA TYR A 108 -17.66 22.55 -12.10
C TYR A 108 -17.45 23.48 -10.90
N VAL A 109 -17.42 24.77 -11.15
CA VAL A 109 -17.28 25.79 -10.12
C VAL A 109 -18.42 26.80 -10.27
N ALA A 110 -19.03 27.18 -9.15
CA ALA A 110 -19.96 28.31 -9.14
C ALA A 110 -19.18 29.63 -8.97
N ASP A 111 -19.53 30.64 -9.75
CA ASP A 111 -19.07 32.00 -9.52
C ASP A 111 -19.87 32.65 -8.36
N ILE A 112 -19.53 33.93 -8.06
CA ILE A 112 -20.20 34.68 -6.99
C ILE A 112 -21.67 34.98 -7.28
N TYR A 113 -22.10 34.82 -8.53
CA TYR A 113 -23.49 35.02 -8.98
C TYR A 113 -24.27 33.71 -9.05
N GLY A 114 -23.64 32.57 -8.72
CA GLY A 114 -24.26 31.26 -8.77
C GLY A 114 -24.24 30.59 -10.16
N ASN A 115 -23.58 31.18 -11.17
CA ASN A 115 -23.43 30.54 -12.47
C ASN A 115 -22.43 29.39 -12.35
N ILE A 116 -22.77 28.25 -12.97
CA ILE A 116 -21.91 27.09 -12.99
C ILE A 116 -21.01 27.14 -14.22
N ASN A 117 -19.73 27.22 -13.99
CA ASN A 117 -18.71 27.20 -15.02
C ASN A 117 -17.95 25.88 -14.99
N SER A 118 -17.67 25.32 -16.16
CA SER A 118 -16.83 24.14 -16.31
C SER A 118 -15.38 24.56 -16.57
N ILE A 119 -14.47 24.10 -15.72
CA ILE A 119 -13.03 24.28 -15.93
C ILE A 119 -12.46 22.93 -16.32
N GLY A 120 -11.95 22.83 -17.55
CA GLY A 120 -11.28 21.62 -18.01
C GLY A 120 -9.89 21.48 -17.36
N ALA A 121 -9.60 20.30 -16.83
CA ALA A 121 -8.25 19.92 -16.44
C ALA A 121 -7.72 18.89 -17.47
N ASN A 122 -6.71 19.29 -18.23
CA ASN A 122 -6.14 18.45 -19.28
C ASN A 122 -4.89 17.67 -18.83
N ALA A 123 -4.49 17.82 -17.57
CA ALA A 123 -3.32 17.18 -17.02
C ALA A 123 -3.62 16.57 -15.66
N ILE A 124 -3.11 15.38 -15.45
CA ILE A 124 -3.10 14.66 -14.18
C ILE A 124 -1.67 14.52 -13.70
N SER A 125 -1.47 14.47 -12.38
CA SER A 125 -0.19 14.13 -11.78
C SER A 125 -0.27 12.70 -11.30
N LEU A 126 0.63 11.84 -11.79
CA LEU A 126 0.74 10.45 -11.38
C LEU A 126 1.95 10.31 -10.45
N GLN A 127 1.82 9.44 -9.46
CA GLN A 127 2.95 8.99 -8.65
C GLN A 127 3.37 7.62 -9.17
N ASP A 128 4.05 7.61 -10.30
CA ASP A 128 4.41 6.41 -11.06
C ASP A 128 5.92 6.23 -11.22
N THR A 129 6.71 7.24 -10.83
CA THR A 129 8.17 7.13 -10.87
C THR A 129 8.66 6.36 -9.65
N ILE A 130 9.19 5.16 -9.87
CA ILE A 130 9.79 4.35 -8.81
C ILE A 130 11.13 4.98 -8.40
N VAL A 131 11.20 5.43 -7.15
CA VAL A 131 12.42 6.00 -6.56
C VAL A 131 13.23 4.91 -5.86
N ARG A 132 12.55 3.97 -5.20
CA ARG A 132 13.16 2.86 -4.49
C ARG A 132 12.30 1.62 -4.57
N SER A 133 12.93 0.50 -4.85
CA SER A 133 12.30 -0.81 -4.87
C SER A 133 13.29 -1.89 -4.41
N ARG A 134 12.78 -3.07 -4.12
CA ARG A 134 13.56 -4.28 -3.86
C ARG A 134 12.88 -5.45 -4.55
N PRO A 135 13.64 -6.42 -5.05
CA PRO A 135 13.06 -7.70 -5.45
C PRO A 135 12.29 -8.33 -4.30
N ARG A 136 11.18 -8.97 -4.61
CA ARG A 136 10.40 -9.70 -3.60
C ARG A 136 11.16 -10.97 -3.21
N PRO A 137 11.46 -11.20 -1.92
CA PRO A 137 12.04 -12.47 -1.48
C PRO A 137 10.96 -13.56 -1.47
N THR A 138 11.36 -14.83 -1.38
CA THR A 138 10.42 -15.95 -1.17
C THR A 138 9.99 -16.08 0.29
N ALA A 139 10.77 -15.57 1.21
CA ALA A 139 10.44 -15.49 2.63
C ALA A 139 11.29 -14.42 3.35
N TYR A 140 10.78 -13.93 4.47
CA TYR A 140 11.57 -13.20 5.46
C TYR A 140 11.88 -14.11 6.65
N VAL A 141 13.07 -13.94 7.23
CA VAL A 141 13.50 -14.68 8.41
C VAL A 141 13.90 -13.68 9.50
N VAL A 142 13.25 -13.78 10.65
CA VAL A 142 13.47 -12.86 11.78
C VAL A 142 13.91 -13.67 13.00
N PRO A 143 15.06 -13.37 13.62
CA PRO A 143 15.51 -14.05 14.83
C PRO A 143 14.45 -13.98 15.94
N ALA A 144 14.28 -15.08 16.68
CA ALA A 144 13.23 -15.18 17.71
C ALA A 144 13.55 -14.34 18.97
N ASP A 145 14.76 -13.85 19.10
CA ASP A 145 15.22 -13.09 20.27
C ASP A 145 15.34 -11.58 20.06
N VAL A 146 14.83 -11.06 18.94
CA VAL A 146 14.74 -9.62 18.77
C VAL A 146 13.67 -9.05 19.71
N GLU A 147 13.95 -7.92 20.33
CA GLU A 147 13.09 -7.29 21.35
C GLU A 147 11.66 -7.06 20.88
N TRP A 148 11.50 -6.69 19.63
CA TRP A 148 10.21 -6.34 19.02
C TRP A 148 9.46 -7.52 18.38
N ILE A 149 9.94 -8.78 18.55
CA ILE A 149 9.34 -9.95 17.89
C ILE A 149 7.85 -10.13 18.22
N GLY A 150 7.47 -9.94 19.49
CA GLY A 150 6.07 -10.08 19.90
C GLY A 150 5.15 -9.09 19.20
N LYS A 151 5.61 -7.87 18.97
CA LYS A 151 4.87 -6.84 18.25
C LYS A 151 4.75 -7.15 16.75
N LEU A 152 5.82 -7.67 16.15
CA LEU A 152 5.77 -8.13 14.76
C LEU A 152 4.74 -9.25 14.59
N LEU A 153 4.80 -10.30 15.43
CA LEU A 153 3.86 -11.41 15.33
C LEU A 153 2.41 -10.95 15.52
N TYR A 154 2.16 -10.10 16.53
CA TYR A 154 0.84 -9.47 16.71
C TYR A 154 0.37 -8.74 15.45
N THR A 155 1.24 -7.99 14.79
CA THR A 155 0.90 -7.28 13.56
C THR A 155 0.62 -8.25 12.42
N LEU A 156 1.45 -9.27 12.24
CA LEU A 156 1.25 -10.31 11.23
C LEU A 156 -0.09 -11.04 11.40
N ASP A 157 -0.45 -11.41 12.63
CA ASP A 157 -1.72 -12.05 12.96
C ASP A 157 -2.92 -11.17 12.57
N HIS A 158 -2.84 -9.85 12.82
CA HIS A 158 -3.88 -8.89 12.42
C HIS A 158 -4.02 -8.70 10.91
N HIS A 159 -2.97 -9.02 10.16
CA HIS A 159 -3.00 -9.02 8.69
C HIS A 159 -3.32 -10.39 8.10
N GLY A 160 -3.58 -11.41 8.94
CA GLY A 160 -3.83 -12.77 8.50
C GLY A 160 -2.62 -13.38 7.79
N ALA A 161 -1.42 -12.96 8.17
CA ALA A 161 -0.17 -13.46 7.59
C ALA A 161 0.24 -14.76 8.30
N GLU A 162 0.58 -15.76 7.51
CA GLU A 162 1.09 -17.02 8.02
C GLU A 162 2.60 -16.95 8.26
N TYR A 163 3.06 -17.61 9.32
CA TYR A 163 4.48 -17.75 9.66
C TYR A 163 4.71 -19.03 10.46
N TYR A 164 5.95 -19.51 10.47
CA TYR A 164 6.34 -20.67 11.27
C TYR A 164 7.68 -20.45 11.97
N LYS A 165 7.94 -21.23 13.02
CA LYS A 165 9.14 -21.11 13.84
C LYS A 165 10.18 -22.16 13.46
N LEU A 166 11.42 -21.73 13.25
CA LEU A 166 12.60 -22.59 13.17
C LEU A 166 13.14 -22.90 14.57
N ASN A 167 13.68 -24.09 14.73
CA ASN A 167 14.31 -24.50 15.97
C ASN A 167 15.60 -23.70 16.25
N ALA A 168 15.97 -23.65 17.52
CA ALA A 168 17.27 -23.13 17.94
C ALA A 168 18.42 -23.90 17.26
N GLY A 169 19.48 -23.19 16.90
CA GLY A 169 20.63 -23.74 16.18
C GLY A 169 20.43 -23.91 14.67
N SER A 170 19.24 -23.60 14.12
CA SER A 170 19.03 -23.60 12.67
C SER A 170 19.91 -22.55 12.00
N SER A 171 20.35 -22.82 10.77
CA SER A 171 21.15 -21.87 10.00
C SER A 171 20.72 -21.84 8.52
N ALA A 172 20.82 -20.68 7.90
CA ALA A 172 20.54 -20.48 6.48
C ALA A 172 21.46 -19.43 5.89
N GLU A 173 21.70 -19.49 4.58
CA GLU A 173 22.33 -18.40 3.85
C GLU A 173 21.25 -17.40 3.42
N LEU A 174 21.39 -16.17 3.86
CA LEU A 174 20.37 -15.15 3.74
C LEU A 174 20.95 -13.81 3.29
N GLN A 175 20.19 -13.07 2.52
CA GLN A 175 20.42 -11.64 2.34
C GLN A 175 20.09 -10.91 3.63
N GLN A 176 21.01 -10.10 4.12
CA GLN A 176 20.83 -9.30 5.32
C GLN A 176 20.47 -7.88 4.95
N TYR A 177 19.55 -7.30 5.71
CA TYR A 177 19.13 -5.90 5.57
C TYR A 177 19.36 -5.13 6.85
N TYR A 178 19.52 -3.83 6.73
CA TYR A 178 19.50 -2.88 7.83
C TYR A 178 18.56 -1.74 7.47
N TYR A 179 18.04 -1.07 8.46
CA TYR A 179 17.13 0.05 8.21
C TYR A 179 17.91 1.36 8.17
N ILE A 180 17.58 2.18 7.19
CA ILE A 180 18.10 3.55 7.05
C ILE A 180 16.93 4.52 7.10
N GLU A 181 17.19 5.72 7.65
CA GLU A 181 16.20 6.79 7.61
C GLU A 181 15.95 7.24 6.17
N ALA A 182 14.69 7.38 5.81
CA ALA A 182 14.29 7.80 4.46
C ALA A 182 13.97 9.30 4.44
N ASP A 183 14.90 10.11 3.97
CA ASP A 183 14.71 11.52 3.60
C ASP A 183 14.08 12.41 4.68
N GLY A 184 14.52 12.31 5.93
CA GLY A 184 14.01 13.13 7.03
C GLY A 184 12.53 12.87 7.38
N THR A 185 11.92 11.85 6.80
CA THR A 185 10.62 11.33 7.25
C THR A 185 10.83 10.43 8.47
N LYS A 186 9.81 10.31 9.33
CA LYS A 186 9.85 9.39 10.48
C LYS A 186 9.69 7.92 10.04
N SER A 187 10.22 7.56 8.89
CA SER A 187 10.17 6.19 8.34
C SER A 187 11.55 5.73 7.94
N CYS A 188 11.83 4.47 8.20
CA CYS A 188 13.05 3.80 7.78
C CYS A 188 12.74 2.82 6.66
N ILE A 189 13.67 2.66 5.74
CA ILE A 189 13.57 1.71 4.63
C ILE A 189 14.73 0.73 4.76
N ALA A 190 14.43 -0.55 4.54
CA ALA A 190 15.45 -1.58 4.53
C ALA A 190 16.43 -1.37 3.37
N ASP A 191 17.71 -1.47 3.64
CA ASP A 191 18.76 -1.45 2.64
C ASP A 191 19.65 -2.70 2.75
N LEU A 192 20.19 -3.17 1.61
CA LEU A 192 20.93 -4.42 1.54
C LEU A 192 22.30 -4.27 2.20
N ARG A 193 22.57 -5.15 3.15
CA ARG A 193 23.89 -5.26 3.81
C ARG A 193 24.82 -6.24 3.09
N GLY A 194 24.25 -7.29 2.51
CA GLY A 194 24.95 -8.38 1.85
C GLY A 194 24.36 -9.74 2.19
N SER A 195 24.97 -10.80 1.71
CA SER A 195 24.57 -12.18 2.01
C SER A 195 25.55 -12.84 2.95
N ALA A 196 25.05 -13.60 3.93
CA ALA A 196 25.85 -14.36 4.85
C ALA A 196 25.10 -15.59 5.37
N LYS A 197 25.86 -16.59 5.82
CA LYS A 197 25.29 -17.69 6.60
C LYS A 197 25.00 -17.18 8.02
N VAL A 198 23.74 -17.25 8.40
CA VAL A 198 23.26 -16.82 9.72
C VAL A 198 22.83 -18.06 10.51
N THR A 199 23.27 -18.17 11.77
CA THR A 199 22.82 -19.18 12.71
C THR A 199 21.91 -18.53 13.75
N PHE A 200 20.75 -19.13 13.99
CA PHE A 200 19.73 -18.63 14.90
C PHE A 200 19.81 -19.40 16.21
N GLU A 201 20.59 -18.90 17.17
CA GLU A 201 20.85 -19.60 18.45
C GLU A 201 19.57 -19.87 19.25
N LYS A 202 18.57 -18.98 19.16
CA LYS A 202 17.27 -19.12 19.82
C LYS A 202 16.11 -19.43 18.85
N GLY A 203 16.46 -19.83 17.62
CA GLY A 203 15.51 -20.05 16.54
C GLY A 203 15.12 -18.77 15.84
N ALA A 204 14.23 -18.88 14.86
CA ALA A 204 13.76 -17.76 14.06
C ALA A 204 12.30 -17.96 13.64
N TYR A 205 11.65 -16.90 13.23
CA TYR A 205 10.36 -16.95 12.54
C TYR A 205 10.56 -16.77 11.05
N VAL A 206 9.97 -17.64 10.27
CA VAL A 206 9.95 -17.57 8.80
C VAL A 206 8.57 -17.10 8.38
N ILE A 207 8.53 -16.08 7.57
CA ILE A 207 7.31 -15.46 7.03
C ILE A 207 7.35 -15.66 5.51
N PRO A 208 6.68 -16.70 4.99
CA PRO A 208 6.66 -16.98 3.55
C PRO A 208 5.96 -15.86 2.78
N MET A 209 6.34 -15.67 1.52
CA MET A 209 5.72 -14.67 0.64
C MET A 209 4.68 -15.26 -0.31
N ASP A 210 4.53 -16.59 -0.34
CA ASP A 210 3.55 -17.31 -1.15
C ASP A 210 2.14 -17.31 -0.53
N GLN A 211 1.72 -16.14 -0.08
CA GLN A 211 0.41 -15.92 0.54
C GLN A 211 -0.24 -14.62 0.02
N GLU A 212 -1.55 -14.52 0.11
CA GLU A 212 -2.33 -13.39 -0.40
C GLU A 212 -1.93 -12.04 0.22
N SER A 213 -1.45 -12.06 1.46
CA SER A 213 -0.92 -10.91 2.20
C SER A 213 0.52 -10.54 1.83
N GLY A 214 1.16 -11.23 0.88
CA GLY A 214 2.58 -11.08 0.54
C GLY A 214 3.01 -9.64 0.28
N THR A 215 2.22 -8.83 -0.40
CA THR A 215 2.56 -7.40 -0.62
C THR A 215 2.55 -6.59 0.68
N ILE A 216 1.57 -6.82 1.56
CA ILE A 216 1.49 -6.16 2.88
C ILE A 216 2.70 -6.57 3.72
N ILE A 217 3.02 -7.86 3.76
CA ILE A 217 4.19 -8.39 4.47
C ILE A 217 5.46 -7.72 3.94
N GLY A 218 5.65 -7.69 2.62
CA GLY A 218 6.81 -7.06 2.01
C GLY A 218 6.95 -5.59 2.40
N MET A 219 5.88 -4.84 2.41
CA MET A 219 5.88 -3.44 2.86
C MET A 219 6.17 -3.32 4.35
N LEU A 220 5.56 -4.18 5.19
CA LEU A 220 5.82 -4.19 6.63
C LEU A 220 7.29 -4.49 6.95
N MET A 221 7.88 -5.48 6.28
CA MET A 221 9.25 -5.92 6.53
C MET A 221 10.31 -4.98 5.92
N MET A 222 9.98 -4.26 4.86
CA MET A 222 10.93 -3.38 4.16
C MET A 222 10.83 -1.92 4.58
N THR A 223 9.80 -1.54 5.33
CA THR A 223 9.59 -0.18 5.82
C THR A 223 9.22 -0.19 7.30
N ILE A 224 9.86 0.68 8.07
CA ILE A 224 9.50 0.93 9.46
C ILE A 224 9.12 2.39 9.59
N VAL A 225 7.98 2.65 10.22
CA VAL A 225 7.63 4.00 10.66
C VAL A 225 8.18 4.20 12.07
N MET A 226 9.09 5.15 12.23
CA MET A 226 9.72 5.44 13.52
C MET A 226 8.65 5.80 14.57
N GLY A 227 8.56 4.99 15.62
CA GLY A 227 7.52 5.08 16.66
C GLY A 227 6.30 4.17 16.44
N GLY A 228 6.27 3.36 15.39
CA GLY A 228 5.17 2.46 15.02
C GLY A 228 5.42 0.96 15.20
N ILE A 229 6.65 0.53 15.48
CA ILE A 229 6.97 -0.86 15.89
C ILE A 229 7.49 -0.85 17.30
#